data_a69703be2d40504705b2a6542ff6b51c
#
_entry.id   a69703be2d40504705b2a6542ff6b51c
#
_cell.length_a   1.000
_cell.length_b   1.000
_cell.length_c   1.000
_cell.angle_alpha   90.00
_cell.angle_beta   90.00
_cell.angle_gamma   90.00
#
_symmetry.space_group_name_H-M   'P 1'
#
loop_
_entity.id
_entity.type
_entity.pdbx_description
1 polymer ?
#
loop_
_entity_poly.entity_id
_entity_poly.type
_entity_poly.pdbx_seq_one_letter_code
_entity_poly.pdbx_strand_id
1 'polypeptide(L)'
;MLNKPAVTGSPIHDLLATRWSPRAFDVTKSVSREQVLALVEAARWAPSCFGDEPWRLIVWDRQKDARSWQKAFDCLAEGNQVWVKNTSLLILVAADPHFRHNGKDNRWAQYDSGAAGMSLCLQAVALGLAAHQMGGFDTAKLHTAFDIPENITLVSMIAVGYQAEAKILNGDVREQELAPRKRRPLSENFFEAGWGVPLK
;
A
#
# COMPACT_ATOMS: atom_id res chain seq x y z
N MET A 1 -18.45 -5.58 9.17
CA MET A 1 -17.42 -4.84 8.41
C MET A 1 -18.01 -4.45 7.05
N LEU A 2 -17.66 -3.27 6.56
CA LEU A 2 -18.12 -2.80 5.25
C LEU A 2 -17.44 -3.63 4.15
N ASN A 3 -18.24 -4.27 3.31
CA ASN A 3 -17.75 -5.00 2.15
C ASN A 3 -18.08 -4.19 0.88
N LYS A 4 -17.05 -3.91 0.07
CA LYS A 4 -17.18 -3.09 -1.13
C LYS A 4 -16.49 -3.81 -2.31
N PRO A 5 -17.07 -4.92 -2.81
CA PRO A 5 -16.48 -5.62 -3.94
C PRO A 5 -16.45 -4.72 -5.19
N ALA A 6 -15.50 -4.98 -6.07
CA ALA A 6 -15.44 -4.31 -7.37
C ALA A 6 -16.67 -4.67 -8.20
N VAL A 7 -17.26 -3.67 -8.87
CA VAL A 7 -18.25 -3.90 -9.92
C VAL A 7 -17.46 -4.06 -11.22
N THR A 8 -17.55 -5.24 -11.83
CA THR A 8 -16.72 -5.63 -12.99
C THR A 8 -17.59 -6.07 -14.16
N GLY A 9 -17.15 -5.78 -15.38
CA GLY A 9 -17.78 -6.27 -16.62
C GLY A 9 -17.36 -7.69 -16.99
N SER A 10 -16.29 -8.21 -16.37
CA SER A 10 -15.78 -9.56 -16.56
C SER A 10 -15.37 -10.17 -15.22
N PRO A 11 -15.43 -11.50 -15.03
CA PRO A 11 -15.05 -12.11 -13.77
C PRO A 11 -13.55 -11.94 -13.49
N ILE A 12 -13.24 -11.58 -12.25
CA ILE A 12 -11.87 -11.50 -11.71
C ILE A 12 -11.79 -12.31 -10.42
N HIS A 13 -10.57 -12.68 -10.01
CA HIS A 13 -10.37 -13.43 -8.76
C HIS A 13 -10.85 -12.62 -7.53
N ASP A 14 -11.45 -13.30 -6.56
CA ASP A 14 -12.07 -12.70 -5.37
C ASP A 14 -11.13 -11.80 -4.57
N LEU A 15 -9.84 -12.14 -4.45
CA LEU A 15 -8.84 -11.31 -3.79
C LEU A 15 -8.72 -9.92 -4.45
N LEU A 16 -8.81 -9.86 -5.78
CA LEU A 16 -8.78 -8.60 -6.53
C LEU A 16 -10.10 -7.83 -6.39
N ALA A 17 -11.23 -8.55 -6.45
CA ALA A 17 -12.56 -7.95 -6.34
C ALA A 17 -12.79 -7.34 -4.95
N THR A 18 -12.43 -8.06 -3.89
CA THR A 18 -12.66 -7.68 -2.50
C THR A 18 -11.63 -6.70 -1.94
N ARG A 19 -10.39 -6.70 -2.48
CA ARG A 19 -9.37 -5.73 -2.05
C ARG A 19 -9.82 -4.29 -2.34
N TRP A 20 -9.88 -3.50 -1.32
CA TRP A 20 -10.04 -2.04 -1.41
C TRP A 20 -9.18 -1.34 -0.36
N SER A 21 -9.23 -0.02 -0.27
CA SER A 21 -8.39 0.80 0.61
C SER A 21 -9.27 1.47 1.68
N PRO A 22 -9.62 0.76 2.77
CA PRO A 22 -10.42 1.32 3.86
C PRO A 22 -9.60 2.30 4.69
N ARG A 23 -10.31 3.17 5.42
CA ARG A 23 -9.74 4.11 6.40
C ARG A 23 -10.17 3.78 7.83
N ALA A 24 -11.21 2.95 7.99
CA ALA A 24 -11.66 2.50 9.29
C ALA A 24 -10.85 1.27 9.75
N PHE A 25 -9.96 1.46 10.73
CA PHE A 25 -9.13 0.40 11.32
C PHE A 25 -9.45 0.21 12.79
N ASP A 26 -9.39 -1.03 13.25
CA ASP A 26 -9.65 -1.44 14.63
C ASP A 26 -8.37 -1.34 15.47
N VAL A 27 -8.27 -0.27 16.25
CA VAL A 27 -7.11 0.00 17.11
C VAL A 27 -6.91 -1.04 18.22
N THR A 28 -7.94 -1.83 18.53
CA THR A 28 -7.90 -2.85 19.60
C THR A 28 -7.27 -4.16 19.11
N LYS A 29 -7.11 -4.35 17.79
CA LYS A 29 -6.55 -5.55 17.20
C LYS A 29 -5.16 -5.29 16.65
N SER A 30 -4.21 -6.09 17.06
CA SER A 30 -2.84 -6.07 16.53
C SER A 30 -2.64 -7.13 15.45
N VAL A 31 -1.75 -6.83 14.52
CA VAL A 31 -1.29 -7.79 13.51
C VAL A 31 -0.19 -8.65 14.13
N SER A 32 -0.32 -9.99 14.02
CA SER A 32 0.67 -10.89 14.60
C SER A 32 2.01 -10.86 13.84
N ARG A 33 3.08 -11.34 14.49
CA ARG A 33 4.40 -11.43 13.85
C ARG A 33 4.38 -12.34 12.63
N GLU A 34 3.65 -13.44 12.69
CA GLU A 34 3.47 -14.39 11.58
C GLU A 34 2.77 -13.71 10.40
N GLN A 35 1.74 -12.91 10.67
CA GLN A 35 1.06 -12.12 9.63
C GLN A 35 2.02 -11.08 9.02
N VAL A 36 2.81 -10.37 9.83
CA VAL A 36 3.82 -9.42 9.31
C VAL A 36 4.81 -10.14 8.39
N LEU A 37 5.33 -11.31 8.80
CA LEU A 37 6.25 -12.09 7.97
C LEU A 37 5.59 -12.55 6.67
N ALA A 38 4.34 -13.00 6.71
CA ALA A 38 3.60 -13.40 5.51
C ALA A 38 3.37 -12.23 4.54
N LEU A 39 3.15 -11.01 5.06
CA LEU A 39 3.01 -9.80 4.23
C LEU A 39 4.30 -9.47 3.48
N VAL A 40 5.44 -9.46 4.18
CA VAL A 40 6.72 -9.14 3.54
C VAL A 40 7.21 -10.28 2.64
N GLU A 41 6.87 -11.53 2.96
CA GLU A 41 7.14 -12.68 2.10
C GLU A 41 6.38 -12.57 0.77
N ALA A 42 5.11 -12.18 0.79
CA ALA A 42 4.34 -11.95 -0.44
C ALA A 42 4.94 -10.82 -1.29
N ALA A 43 5.44 -9.76 -0.66
CA ALA A 43 6.15 -8.70 -1.37
C ALA A 43 7.45 -9.20 -2.01
N ARG A 44 8.21 -10.06 -1.32
CA ARG A 44 9.46 -10.65 -1.78
C ARG A 44 9.30 -11.48 -3.06
N TRP A 45 8.15 -12.12 -3.26
CA TRP A 45 7.87 -12.94 -4.45
C TRP A 45 7.28 -12.15 -5.63
N ALA A 46 7.26 -10.83 -5.58
CA ALA A 46 6.90 -10.03 -6.74
C ALA A 46 7.91 -10.21 -7.88
N PRO A 47 7.49 -10.12 -9.15
CA PRO A 47 8.44 -10.09 -10.27
C PRO A 47 9.23 -8.79 -10.29
N SER A 48 10.46 -8.84 -10.78
CA SER A 48 11.29 -7.65 -11.01
C SER A 48 12.16 -7.80 -12.24
N CYS A 49 12.56 -6.68 -12.83
CA CYS A 49 13.46 -6.63 -13.99
C CYS A 49 14.78 -7.33 -13.65
N PHE A 50 15.18 -8.35 -14.41
CA PHE A 50 16.33 -9.20 -14.15
C PHE A 50 16.35 -9.92 -12.78
N GLY A 51 15.22 -9.99 -12.06
CA GLY A 51 15.19 -10.52 -10.71
C GLY A 51 15.98 -9.64 -9.71
N ASP A 52 16.09 -8.35 -9.96
CA ASP A 52 16.95 -7.43 -9.21
C ASP A 52 16.43 -7.10 -7.81
N GLU A 53 15.12 -7.25 -7.57
CA GLU A 53 14.48 -7.01 -6.28
C GLU A 53 14.80 -5.61 -5.70
N PRO A 54 14.46 -4.52 -6.41
CA PRO A 54 14.88 -3.16 -6.04
C PRO A 54 14.16 -2.63 -4.80
N TRP A 55 13.09 -3.27 -4.37
CA TRP A 55 12.29 -2.82 -3.24
C TRP A 55 13.07 -2.85 -1.93
N ARG A 56 12.81 -1.85 -1.09
CA ARG A 56 13.25 -1.74 0.29
C ARG A 56 12.01 -1.43 1.13
N LEU A 57 11.69 -2.28 2.08
CA LEU A 57 10.54 -2.10 2.94
C LEU A 57 10.99 -1.83 4.37
N ILE A 58 10.41 -0.81 5.01
CA ILE A 58 10.54 -0.60 6.45
C ILE A 58 9.17 -0.84 7.08
N VAL A 59 9.10 -1.72 8.06
CA VAL A 59 7.87 -2.06 8.77
C VAL A 59 7.92 -1.46 10.17
N TRP A 60 6.97 -0.61 10.49
CA TRP A 60 6.78 -0.06 11.83
C TRP A 60 5.53 -0.70 12.45
N ASP A 61 5.76 -1.52 13.44
CA ASP A 61 4.74 -2.21 14.21
C ASP A 61 4.50 -1.45 15.51
N ARG A 62 3.28 -0.91 15.65
CA ARG A 62 2.89 -0.09 16.80
C ARG A 62 2.99 -0.84 18.12
N GLN A 63 2.70 -2.14 18.12
CA GLN A 63 2.74 -2.96 19.34
C GLN A 63 4.18 -3.25 19.75
N LYS A 64 5.06 -3.45 18.78
CA LYS A 64 6.47 -3.80 19.02
C LYS A 64 7.32 -2.57 19.35
N ASP A 65 7.11 -1.48 18.61
CA ASP A 65 7.85 -0.21 18.80
C ASP A 65 6.93 0.98 18.48
N ALA A 66 6.16 1.38 19.48
CA ALA A 66 5.25 2.52 19.38
C ALA A 66 5.98 3.83 19.04
N ARG A 67 7.25 3.99 19.46
CA ARG A 67 8.04 5.21 19.22
C ARG A 67 8.41 5.34 17.73
N SER A 68 8.93 4.28 17.13
CA SER A 68 9.27 4.29 15.70
C SER A 68 8.01 4.39 14.84
N TRP A 69 6.91 3.73 15.24
CA TRP A 69 5.62 3.88 14.58
C TRP A 69 5.14 5.34 14.62
N GLN A 70 5.22 6.00 15.77
CA GLN A 70 4.83 7.41 15.92
C GLN A 70 5.69 8.33 15.05
N LYS A 71 7.01 8.12 15.00
CA LYS A 71 7.91 8.87 14.10
C LYS A 71 7.49 8.76 12.64
N ALA A 72 7.11 7.55 12.18
CA ALA A 72 6.64 7.32 10.82
C ALA A 72 5.26 7.97 10.58
N PHE A 73 4.37 7.88 11.56
CA PHE A 73 3.05 8.53 11.53
C PHE A 73 3.18 10.06 11.42
N ASP A 74 4.11 10.69 12.16
CA ASP A 74 4.34 12.13 12.13
C ASP A 74 4.88 12.63 10.79
N CYS A 75 5.36 11.73 9.92
CA CYS A 75 5.77 12.06 8.55
C CYS A 75 4.60 12.01 7.55
N LEU A 76 3.42 11.53 7.93
CA LEU A 76 2.25 11.51 7.06
C LEU A 76 1.66 12.91 6.89
N ALA A 77 1.05 13.15 5.72
CA ALA A 77 0.22 14.33 5.53
C ALA A 77 -0.98 14.32 6.48
N GLU A 78 -1.40 15.49 6.96
CA GLU A 78 -2.46 15.65 7.96
C GLU A 78 -3.74 14.89 7.61
N GLY A 79 -4.17 14.94 6.34
CA GLY A 79 -5.35 14.22 5.86
C GLY A 79 -5.27 12.70 6.03
N ASN A 80 -4.04 12.12 6.03
CA ASN A 80 -3.83 10.71 6.32
C ASN A 80 -3.77 10.45 7.83
N GLN A 81 -3.18 11.34 8.61
CA GLN A 81 -3.07 11.19 10.06
C GLN A 81 -4.44 11.03 10.73
N VAL A 82 -5.48 11.70 10.20
CA VAL A 82 -6.86 11.64 10.76
C VAL A 82 -7.36 10.21 10.97
N TRP A 83 -7.03 9.29 10.07
CA TRP A 83 -7.53 7.91 10.12
C TRP A 83 -6.42 6.86 10.38
N VAL A 84 -5.18 7.12 9.97
CA VAL A 84 -4.04 6.20 10.16
C VAL A 84 -3.74 5.96 11.64
N LYS A 85 -4.04 6.91 12.51
CA LYS A 85 -3.84 6.78 13.97
C LYS A 85 -4.42 5.51 14.61
N ASN A 86 -5.34 4.83 13.92
CA ASN A 86 -5.97 3.60 14.39
C ASN A 86 -5.36 2.33 13.78
N THR A 87 -4.30 2.42 12.96
CA THR A 87 -3.68 1.26 12.30
C THR A 87 -2.65 0.57 13.19
N SER A 88 -2.47 -0.72 12.98
CA SER A 88 -1.45 -1.52 13.69
C SER A 88 -0.06 -1.35 13.08
N LEU A 89 0.02 -1.34 11.75
CA LEU A 89 1.28 -1.25 11.04
C LEU A 89 1.30 -0.06 10.09
N LEU A 90 2.48 0.53 9.95
CA LEU A 90 2.87 1.35 8.82
C LEU A 90 4.03 0.67 8.10
N ILE A 91 3.99 0.67 6.77
CA ILE A 91 5.04 0.06 5.95
C ILE A 91 5.44 1.07 4.87
N LEU A 92 6.71 1.44 4.84
CA LEU A 92 7.27 2.19 3.72
C LEU A 92 7.63 1.21 2.61
N VAL A 93 7.23 1.53 1.40
CA VAL A 93 7.75 0.94 0.17
C VAL A 93 8.69 1.95 -0.46
N ALA A 94 9.95 1.58 -0.58
CA ALA A 94 10.98 2.37 -1.21
C ALA A 94 11.67 1.54 -2.31
N ALA A 95 12.40 2.19 -3.21
CA ALA A 95 13.06 1.61 -4.36
C ALA A 95 14.51 2.07 -4.46
N ASP A 96 15.43 1.11 -4.62
CA ASP A 96 16.80 1.38 -5.01
C ASP A 96 16.84 1.67 -6.51
N PRO A 97 17.26 2.87 -6.93
CA PRO A 97 17.22 3.26 -8.34
C PRO A 97 18.31 2.64 -9.21
N HIS A 98 19.17 1.77 -8.65
CA HIS A 98 20.27 1.18 -9.39
C HIS A 98 20.19 -0.35 -9.40
N PHE A 99 20.56 -0.96 -10.52
CA PHE A 99 20.69 -2.41 -10.62
C PHE A 99 21.86 -2.93 -9.77
N ARG A 100 21.60 -3.96 -8.98
CA ARG A 100 22.61 -4.60 -8.11
C ARG A 100 23.76 -5.22 -8.88
N HIS A 101 23.48 -5.79 -10.08
CA HIS A 101 24.48 -6.54 -10.87
C HIS A 101 25.48 -5.66 -11.61
N ASN A 102 25.19 -4.37 -11.85
CA ASN A 102 26.06 -3.49 -12.64
C ASN A 102 26.10 -2.03 -12.21
N GLY A 103 25.32 -1.64 -11.20
CA GLY A 103 25.26 -0.27 -10.67
C GLY A 103 24.63 0.78 -11.59
N LYS A 104 24.09 0.39 -12.75
CA LYS A 104 23.42 1.31 -13.66
C LYS A 104 22.02 1.65 -13.19
N ASP A 105 21.48 2.76 -13.71
CA ASP A 105 20.12 3.19 -13.42
C ASP A 105 19.08 2.11 -13.75
N ASN A 106 18.25 1.78 -12.78
CA ASN A 106 17.13 0.86 -12.91
C ASN A 106 15.82 1.65 -13.09
N ARG A 107 15.44 1.95 -14.33
CA ARG A 107 14.19 2.66 -14.62
C ARG A 107 12.93 1.91 -14.17
N TRP A 108 13.04 0.63 -13.87
CA TRP A 108 11.93 -0.23 -13.43
C TRP A 108 11.77 -0.29 -11.91
N ALA A 109 12.71 0.27 -11.15
CA ALA A 109 12.77 0.14 -9.71
C ALA A 109 11.45 0.49 -9.00
N GLN A 110 10.81 1.60 -9.37
CA GLN A 110 9.52 2.00 -8.78
C GLN A 110 8.37 1.11 -9.24
N TYR A 111 8.36 0.68 -10.50
CA TYR A 111 7.35 -0.24 -11.05
C TYR A 111 7.38 -1.59 -10.32
N ASP A 112 8.57 -2.17 -10.18
CA ASP A 112 8.79 -3.44 -9.48
C ASP A 112 8.43 -3.33 -7.99
N SER A 113 8.81 -2.21 -7.35
CA SER A 113 8.45 -1.93 -5.95
C SER A 113 6.94 -1.73 -5.77
N GLY A 114 6.26 -1.17 -6.78
CA GLY A 114 4.79 -1.10 -6.82
C GLY A 114 4.14 -2.49 -6.90
N ALA A 115 4.73 -3.41 -7.68
CA ALA A 115 4.28 -4.81 -7.73
C ALA A 115 4.45 -5.51 -6.37
N ALA A 116 5.58 -5.30 -5.69
CA ALA A 116 5.81 -5.80 -4.34
C ALA A 116 4.78 -5.25 -3.34
N GLY A 117 4.50 -3.94 -3.37
CA GLY A 117 3.47 -3.31 -2.56
C GLY A 117 2.07 -3.84 -2.83
N MET A 118 1.73 -4.14 -4.09
CA MET A 118 0.44 -4.75 -4.44
C MET A 118 0.34 -6.20 -3.98
N SER A 119 1.41 -6.99 -4.11
CA SER A 119 1.47 -8.38 -3.61
C SER A 119 1.21 -8.43 -2.10
N LEU A 120 1.84 -7.52 -1.33
CA LEU A 120 1.59 -7.34 0.11
C LEU A 120 0.12 -7.02 0.39
N CYS A 121 -0.50 -6.11 -0.38
CA CYS A 121 -1.90 -5.74 -0.20
C CYS A 121 -2.86 -6.91 -0.48
N LEU A 122 -2.57 -7.76 -1.45
CA LEU A 122 -3.36 -8.97 -1.73
C LEU A 122 -3.21 -10.00 -0.60
N GLN A 123 -1.99 -10.19 -0.10
CA GLN A 123 -1.75 -11.06 1.05
C GLN A 123 -2.47 -10.56 2.31
N ALA A 124 -2.55 -9.24 2.52
CA ALA A 124 -3.32 -8.67 3.63
C ALA A 124 -4.80 -9.11 3.54
N VAL A 125 -5.41 -9.02 2.36
CA VAL A 125 -6.80 -9.49 2.16
C VAL A 125 -6.93 -10.98 2.42
N ALA A 126 -6.00 -11.81 1.93
CA ALA A 126 -6.00 -13.25 2.16
C ALA A 126 -5.90 -13.61 3.65
N LEU A 127 -5.26 -12.77 4.45
CA LEU A 127 -5.13 -12.91 5.92
C LEU A 127 -6.31 -12.28 6.70
N GLY A 128 -7.34 -11.77 6.03
CA GLY A 128 -8.44 -11.06 6.67
C GLY A 128 -8.07 -9.67 7.22
N LEU A 129 -6.94 -9.14 6.78
CA LEU A 129 -6.49 -7.78 7.07
C LEU A 129 -6.96 -6.81 5.98
N ALA A 130 -6.82 -5.53 6.27
CA ALA A 130 -6.99 -4.44 5.32
C ALA A 130 -5.66 -3.70 5.11
N ALA A 131 -5.44 -3.23 3.89
CA ALA A 131 -4.26 -2.42 3.53
C ALA A 131 -4.68 -1.20 2.69
N HIS A 132 -4.08 -0.04 2.98
CA HIS A 132 -4.32 1.20 2.26
C HIS A 132 -2.98 1.86 1.90
N GLN A 133 -2.69 1.96 0.61
CA GLN A 133 -1.49 2.66 0.11
C GLN A 133 -1.73 4.16 0.04
N MET A 134 -0.74 4.94 0.45
CA MET A 134 -0.77 6.40 0.52
C MET A 134 0.44 7.02 -0.16
N GLY A 135 0.22 8.09 -0.96
CA GLY A 135 1.27 8.96 -1.48
C GLY A 135 1.46 10.24 -0.66
N GLY A 136 0.57 10.52 0.29
CA GLY A 136 0.62 11.74 1.10
C GLY A 136 1.51 11.58 2.34
N PHE A 137 2.81 11.83 2.20
CA PHE A 137 3.81 11.84 3.27
C PHE A 137 4.98 12.76 2.91
N ASP A 138 5.71 13.22 3.91
CA ASP A 138 6.91 14.06 3.77
C ASP A 138 8.15 13.17 3.61
N THR A 139 8.68 13.13 2.38
CA THR A 139 9.85 12.32 2.03
C THR A 139 11.11 12.79 2.73
N ALA A 140 11.36 14.10 2.81
CA ALA A 140 12.56 14.66 3.45
C ALA A 140 12.56 14.34 4.95
N LYS A 141 11.39 14.47 5.58
CA LYS A 141 11.22 14.10 6.99
C LYS A 141 11.46 12.63 7.25
N LEU A 142 11.00 11.72 6.36
CA LEU A 142 11.26 10.28 6.45
C LEU A 142 12.74 9.96 6.29
N HIS A 143 13.42 10.53 5.27
CA HIS A 143 14.87 10.34 5.09
C HIS A 143 15.62 10.68 6.37
N THR A 144 15.35 11.85 6.96
CA THR A 144 16.00 12.31 8.20
C THR A 144 15.61 11.46 9.41
N ALA A 145 14.33 11.11 9.56
CA ALA A 145 13.85 10.41 10.76
C ALA A 145 14.36 8.98 10.88
N PHE A 146 14.69 8.33 9.75
CA PHE A 146 15.05 6.91 9.70
C PHE A 146 16.39 6.65 9.02
N ASP A 147 17.22 7.68 8.84
CA ASP A 147 18.55 7.59 8.22
C ASP A 147 18.51 6.86 6.86
N ILE A 148 17.44 7.11 6.07
CA ILE A 148 17.30 6.51 4.74
C ILE A 148 18.23 7.25 3.78
N PRO A 149 19.10 6.54 3.01
CA PRO A 149 19.98 7.19 2.06
C PRO A 149 19.22 8.05 1.04
N GLU A 150 19.73 9.23 0.71
CA GLU A 150 19.06 10.21 -0.16
C GLU A 150 18.81 9.69 -1.58
N ASN A 151 19.63 8.73 -2.05
CA ASN A 151 19.46 8.10 -3.37
C ASN A 151 18.28 7.11 -3.42
N ILE A 152 17.74 6.69 -2.29
CA ILE A 152 16.60 5.76 -2.24
C ILE A 152 15.30 6.51 -2.52
N THR A 153 14.53 6.05 -3.50
CA THR A 153 13.25 6.65 -3.84
C THR A 153 12.15 6.13 -2.90
N LEU A 154 11.48 7.02 -2.18
CA LEU A 154 10.33 6.65 -1.35
C LEU A 154 9.06 6.63 -2.22
N VAL A 155 8.44 5.46 -2.37
CA VAL A 155 7.37 5.23 -3.35
C VAL A 155 5.98 5.42 -2.74
N SER A 156 5.70 4.73 -1.62
CA SER A 156 4.41 4.82 -0.93
C SER A 156 4.52 4.39 0.52
N MET A 157 3.57 4.86 1.34
CA MET A 157 3.32 4.32 2.67
C MET A 157 2.09 3.43 2.64
N ILE A 158 2.12 2.29 3.35
CA ILE A 158 0.98 1.37 3.46
C ILE A 158 0.56 1.28 4.92
N ALA A 159 -0.70 1.63 5.19
CA ALA A 159 -1.35 1.39 6.48
C ALA A 159 -1.97 -0.02 6.46
N VAL A 160 -1.70 -0.84 7.48
CA VAL A 160 -2.22 -2.22 7.58
C VAL A 160 -2.80 -2.46 8.97
N GLY A 161 -3.90 -3.21 9.01
CA GLY A 161 -4.57 -3.59 10.26
C GLY A 161 -5.88 -4.32 10.00
N TYR A 162 -6.64 -4.57 11.05
CA TYR A 162 -8.00 -5.09 10.92
C TYR A 162 -8.98 -3.98 10.59
N GLN A 163 -9.88 -4.23 9.65
CA GLN A 163 -10.93 -3.26 9.32
C GLN A 163 -11.92 -3.10 10.48
N ALA A 164 -12.34 -1.87 10.74
CA ALA A 164 -13.42 -1.54 11.67
C ALA A 164 -14.70 -1.10 10.94
N GLU A 165 -15.74 -0.79 11.68
CA GLU A 165 -16.96 -0.18 11.13
C GLU A 165 -16.72 1.31 10.80
N ALA A 166 -17.30 1.80 9.72
CA ALA A 166 -17.19 3.19 9.28
C ALA A 166 -17.65 4.22 10.32
N LYS A 167 -18.43 3.80 11.32
CA LYS A 167 -18.91 4.68 12.40
C LYS A 167 -17.81 5.28 13.27
N ILE A 168 -16.60 4.70 13.27
CA ILE A 168 -15.44 5.25 14.01
C ILE A 168 -14.83 6.48 13.32
N LEU A 169 -15.18 6.71 12.05
CA LEU A 169 -14.74 7.86 11.28
C LEU A 169 -15.78 8.97 11.33
N ASN A 170 -15.31 10.21 11.16
CA ASN A 170 -16.16 11.41 11.17
C ASN A 170 -15.99 12.24 9.88
N GLY A 171 -16.95 13.11 9.61
CA GLY A 171 -16.90 14.08 8.50
C GLY A 171 -16.62 13.44 7.14
N ASP A 172 -15.86 14.13 6.32
CA ASP A 172 -15.52 13.76 4.94
C ASP A 172 -14.84 12.39 4.84
N VAL A 173 -14.06 12.00 5.85
CA VAL A 173 -13.37 10.71 5.87
C VAL A 173 -14.38 9.56 5.94
N ARG A 174 -15.46 9.73 6.73
CA ARG A 174 -16.55 8.77 6.80
C ARG A 174 -17.35 8.71 5.50
N GLU A 175 -17.61 9.85 4.88
CA GLU A 175 -18.29 9.90 3.59
C GLU A 175 -17.50 9.19 2.51
N GLN A 176 -16.19 9.43 2.43
CA GLN A 176 -15.29 8.72 1.52
C GLN A 176 -15.25 7.22 1.78
N GLU A 177 -15.28 6.80 3.06
CA GLU A 177 -15.33 5.38 3.44
C GLU A 177 -16.61 4.72 2.95
N LEU A 178 -17.75 5.41 3.02
CA LEU A 178 -19.05 4.90 2.60
C LEU A 178 -19.31 5.01 1.09
N ALA A 179 -18.65 5.94 0.41
CA ALA A 179 -18.84 6.17 -1.01
C ALA A 179 -18.58 4.91 -1.86
N PRO A 180 -19.38 4.64 -2.91
CA PRO A 180 -19.18 3.48 -3.77
C PRO A 180 -17.83 3.55 -4.50
N ARG A 181 -17.22 2.39 -4.75
CA ARG A 181 -16.02 2.30 -5.58
C ARG A 181 -16.39 2.58 -7.05
N LYS A 182 -15.59 3.39 -7.70
CA LYS A 182 -15.77 3.71 -9.13
C LYS A 182 -14.46 3.49 -9.88
N ARG A 183 -14.58 3.13 -11.15
CA ARG A 183 -13.50 3.13 -12.14
C ARG A 183 -14.02 3.75 -13.43
N ARG A 184 -13.10 4.28 -14.20
CA ARG A 184 -13.40 4.75 -15.56
C ARG A 184 -13.80 3.57 -16.43
N PRO A 185 -14.56 3.79 -17.52
CA PRO A 185 -14.81 2.78 -18.54
C PRO A 185 -13.49 2.19 -19.07
N LEU A 186 -13.50 0.90 -19.43
CA LEU A 186 -12.31 0.24 -19.99
C LEU A 186 -11.78 0.97 -21.23
N SER A 187 -12.66 1.49 -22.06
CA SER A 187 -12.34 2.22 -23.30
C SER A 187 -11.47 3.47 -23.12
N GLU A 188 -11.41 4.02 -21.90
CA GLU A 188 -10.57 5.20 -21.64
C GLU A 188 -9.09 4.86 -21.39
N ASN A 189 -8.82 3.66 -20.89
CA ASN A 189 -7.48 3.29 -20.40
C ASN A 189 -6.93 2.00 -21.00
N PHE A 190 -7.76 1.23 -21.73
CA PHE A 190 -7.38 -0.07 -22.28
C PHE A 190 -7.60 -0.08 -23.79
N PHE A 191 -6.53 -0.31 -24.51
CA PHE A 191 -6.49 -0.23 -25.95
C PHE A 191 -5.99 -1.53 -26.56
N GLU A 192 -6.47 -1.88 -27.76
CA GLU A 192 -5.96 -3.01 -28.54
C GLU A 192 -5.42 -2.53 -29.88
N ALA A 193 -4.41 -3.21 -30.39
CA ALA A 193 -3.74 -2.93 -31.67
C ALA A 193 -3.07 -1.56 -31.80
N GLY A 194 -3.50 -0.50 -31.10
CA GLY A 194 -2.90 0.83 -31.17
C GLY A 194 -3.38 1.77 -30.07
N TRP A 195 -2.61 2.81 -29.82
CA TRP A 195 -2.97 3.83 -28.83
C TRP A 195 -4.27 4.53 -29.23
N GLY A 196 -5.21 4.60 -28.28
CA GLY A 196 -6.50 5.26 -28.48
C GLY A 196 -7.54 4.40 -29.20
N VAL A 197 -7.24 3.14 -29.57
CA VAL A 197 -8.22 2.18 -30.10
C VAL A 197 -8.79 1.39 -28.92
N PRO A 198 -10.04 1.65 -28.51
CA PRO A 198 -10.59 1.02 -27.30
C PRO A 198 -10.68 -0.50 -27.43
N LEU A 199 -10.30 -1.22 -26.38
CA LEU A 199 -10.57 -2.64 -26.23
C LEU A 199 -12.09 -2.88 -26.21
N LYS A 200 -12.58 -3.75 -27.09
CA LYS A 200 -14.01 -4.10 -27.24
C LYS A 200 -14.39 -5.30 -26.39
#